data_0fe2a68beb1fb25c18577655c7ef581b
#
_entry.id   0fe2a68beb1fb25c18577655c7ef581b
#
_cell.length_a   1.000
_cell.length_b   1.000
_cell.length_c   1.000
_cell.angle_alpha   90.00
_cell.angle_beta   90.00
_cell.angle_gamma   90.00
#
_symmetry.space_group_name_H-M   'P 1'
#
loop_
_entity.id
_entity.type
_entity.pdbx_description
1 polymer ?
#
loop_
_entity_poly.entity_id
_entity_poly.type
_entity_poly.pdbx_seq_one_letter_code
_entity_poly.pdbx_strand_id
1 'polypeptide(L)'
;MHSDQEPQSNQDLDPAGGDATVGDERTDQAPRIREERYDDIVKRPVEMGDGDLRKARIVIRRKLPGRRLDKYLHGRYRTTMSRTMIQRLIKQGDITVNGKPTKNSYEMDAGDVVDLVFPPPEPYEVTPEDIPLNIIYEDDFVLAINKSPGIIIHPARRTQGGTIANGLAFYANSLSRGEDPFRPGIVHRLDKNTTGVLIVAKTDEAHWRLALQFEQRTTEKTYMAVVHGSPEFDEDVIEIAIGQHPTVHDRYIATGFAERMGGRFKRLLGKPAVTRYKVVERYGGFALMRLFPKTGRTHQLRIHMSHIGHPVVGDPFYGGRHVSIRDVTGRPGDPEEPRFNRQMLHAYRLVVTHPIRQTRLELEAPMPDDMAELVELLRKSG
;
A
#
# COMPACT_ATOMS: atom_id res chain seq x y z
N MET A 1 -26.90 -51.58 41.57
CA MET A 1 -28.27 -51.40 42.12
C MET A 1 -28.87 -50.30 41.26
N HIS A 2 -29.62 -50.81 40.38
CA HIS A 2 -31.03 -50.55 40.05
C HIS A 2 -31.28 -49.16 39.50
N SER A 3 -31.70 -49.03 38.39
CA SER A 3 -32.62 -49.59 37.35
C SER A 3 -33.41 -48.39 36.80
N ASP A 4 -33.34 -48.19 35.48
CA ASP A 4 -34.43 -48.38 34.51
C ASP A 4 -35.72 -47.57 34.79
N GLN A 5 -36.22 -46.78 33.88
CA GLN A 5 -37.04 -47.12 32.72
C GLN A 5 -37.70 -45.90 32.10
N GLU A 6 -37.59 -45.77 30.81
CA GLU A 6 -38.69 -45.22 29.96
C GLU A 6 -39.93 -46.13 30.05
N PRO A 7 -41.17 -45.78 29.62
CA PRO A 7 -41.48 -45.61 28.21
C PRO A 7 -42.71 -44.73 27.80
N GLN A 8 -42.75 -44.36 26.50
CA GLN A 8 -43.90 -44.44 25.53
C GLN A 8 -45.24 -43.73 25.87
N SER A 9 -45.90 -43.04 25.05
CA SER A 9 -46.32 -42.96 23.64
C SER A 9 -47.79 -42.50 23.55
N ASN A 10 -48.15 -41.96 22.41
CA ASN A 10 -49.44 -41.93 21.70
C ASN A 10 -50.39 -40.72 21.85
N GLN A 11 -50.56 -40.08 20.76
CA GLN A 11 -51.59 -40.14 19.71
C GLN A 11 -52.73 -39.11 19.81
N ASP A 12 -52.80 -38.40 18.68
CA ASP A 12 -54.01 -38.01 17.94
C ASP A 12 -55.07 -37.08 18.51
N LEU A 13 -55.26 -35.95 17.83
CA LEU A 13 -56.47 -35.61 17.06
C LEU A 13 -56.54 -34.11 16.76
N ASP A 14 -56.51 -33.78 15.49
CA ASP A 14 -57.14 -32.61 14.87
C ASP A 14 -58.67 -32.74 14.92
N PRO A 15 -59.55 -31.71 14.75
CA PRO A 15 -59.38 -30.66 13.74
C PRO A 15 -60.04 -29.27 14.02
N ALA A 16 -59.74 -28.34 13.14
CA ALA A 16 -60.63 -27.30 12.58
C ALA A 16 -60.82 -25.93 13.24
N GLY A 17 -60.49 -24.92 12.49
CA GLY A 17 -61.37 -23.76 12.25
C GLY A 17 -60.90 -22.40 12.80
N GLY A 18 -60.67 -21.43 11.89
CA GLY A 18 -60.95 -20.04 12.18
C GLY A 18 -59.82 -19.04 12.05
N ASP A 19 -59.67 -18.56 10.86
CA ASP A 19 -59.69 -17.14 10.40
C ASP A 19 -58.84 -16.07 11.11
N ALA A 20 -58.00 -15.46 10.23
CA ALA A 20 -57.54 -14.08 10.14
C ALA A 20 -56.97 -13.33 11.36
N THR A 21 -55.69 -12.94 11.26
CA THR A 21 -55.31 -11.55 11.18
C THR A 21 -53.82 -11.39 10.83
N VAL A 22 -53.58 -10.46 9.93
CA VAL A 22 -52.35 -9.85 9.43
C VAL A 22 -51.35 -9.53 10.55
N GLY A 23 -50.16 -10.04 10.45
CA GLY A 23 -48.99 -9.67 11.24
C GLY A 23 -47.80 -9.41 10.28
N ASP A 24 -47.44 -8.17 10.17
CA ASP A 24 -46.39 -7.56 9.37
C ASP A 24 -45.00 -8.04 9.83
N GLU A 25 -44.45 -9.07 9.20
CA GLU A 25 -43.05 -9.47 9.35
C GLU A 25 -42.20 -8.65 8.38
N ARG A 26 -41.68 -7.53 8.85
CA ARG A 26 -40.58 -6.83 8.21
C ARG A 26 -39.31 -7.64 8.31
N THR A 27 -39.08 -8.48 7.32
CA THR A 27 -37.77 -9.05 7.07
C THR A 27 -36.80 -7.96 6.62
N ASP A 28 -35.92 -7.60 7.52
CA ASP A 28 -34.77 -6.73 7.29
C ASP A 28 -33.74 -7.48 6.40
N GLN A 29 -34.02 -7.51 5.09
CA GLN A 29 -33.08 -7.97 4.10
C GLN A 29 -32.29 -6.76 3.62
N ALA A 30 -31.05 -6.62 4.16
CA ALA A 30 -30.03 -5.76 3.59
C ALA A 30 -29.94 -6.00 2.08
N PRO A 31 -29.93 -4.96 1.24
CA PRO A 31 -29.88 -5.12 -0.21
C PRO A 31 -28.58 -5.83 -0.59
N ARG A 32 -28.67 -7.06 -1.05
CA ARG A 32 -27.57 -7.75 -1.74
C ARG A 32 -27.24 -6.90 -2.98
N ILE A 33 -26.08 -6.23 -2.92
CA ILE A 33 -25.48 -5.59 -4.09
C ILE A 33 -25.15 -6.72 -5.06
N ARG A 34 -26.01 -6.89 -6.07
CA ARG A 34 -25.71 -7.72 -7.23
C ARG A 34 -24.44 -7.16 -7.86
N GLU A 35 -23.37 -7.96 -7.94
CA GLU A 35 -22.25 -7.75 -8.85
C GLU A 35 -22.80 -7.70 -10.27
N GLU A 36 -23.12 -6.49 -10.73
CA GLU A 36 -23.55 -6.28 -12.12
C GLU A 36 -22.33 -6.46 -13.02
N ARG A 37 -22.47 -7.42 -13.93
CA ARG A 37 -21.48 -7.71 -14.98
C ARG A 37 -21.15 -6.44 -15.74
N TYR A 38 -19.87 -6.17 -15.87
CA TYR A 38 -19.29 -5.04 -16.61
C TYR A 38 -19.55 -5.08 -18.14
N ASP A 39 -20.26 -6.08 -18.65
CA ASP A 39 -20.37 -6.41 -20.08
C ASP A 39 -21.38 -5.59 -20.87
N ASP A 40 -22.22 -4.75 -20.26
CA ASP A 40 -23.25 -3.96 -20.97
C ASP A 40 -22.78 -2.59 -21.48
N ILE A 41 -21.47 -2.31 -21.42
CA ILE A 41 -20.91 -1.06 -21.91
C ILE A 41 -20.23 -1.34 -23.24
N VAL A 42 -20.85 -0.91 -24.35
CA VAL A 42 -20.29 -1.01 -25.71
C VAL A 42 -18.84 -0.54 -25.72
N LYS A 43 -17.92 -1.49 -25.92
CA LYS A 43 -16.53 -1.25 -26.28
C LYS A 43 -16.50 -0.62 -27.68
N ARG A 44 -16.59 0.71 -27.78
CA ARG A 44 -16.11 1.34 -29.01
C ARG A 44 -14.60 1.45 -28.92
N PRO A 45 -13.86 1.09 -29.99
CA PRO A 45 -12.42 1.23 -30.03
C PRO A 45 -12.02 2.69 -29.77
N VAL A 46 -10.84 2.88 -29.20
CA VAL A 46 -10.16 4.17 -29.21
C VAL A 46 -9.86 4.49 -30.66
N GLU A 47 -10.56 5.46 -31.26
CA GLU A 47 -10.25 5.93 -32.61
C GLU A 47 -8.94 6.71 -32.56
N MET A 48 -7.98 6.32 -33.38
CA MET A 48 -6.76 7.09 -33.64
C MET A 48 -7.16 8.29 -34.48
N GLY A 49 -7.12 9.50 -33.91
CA GLY A 49 -7.28 10.73 -34.67
C GLY A 49 -6.01 11.08 -35.44
N ASP A 50 -6.14 11.88 -36.51
CA ASP A 50 -5.02 12.43 -37.28
C ASP A 50 -4.06 13.19 -36.32
N GLY A 51 -2.82 12.68 -36.17
CA GLY A 51 -1.80 13.19 -35.27
C GLY A 51 -1.92 12.64 -33.84
N ASP A 52 -1.18 11.60 -33.52
CA ASP A 52 -0.75 11.05 -32.19
C ASP A 52 -1.68 11.20 -30.94
N LEU A 53 -2.86 11.80 -31.04
CA LEU A 53 -3.80 11.98 -29.95
C LEU A 53 -4.86 10.87 -29.95
N ARG A 54 -4.83 10.03 -28.93
CA ARG A 54 -5.88 9.03 -28.70
C ARG A 54 -7.11 9.71 -28.13
N LYS A 55 -8.27 9.53 -28.77
CA LYS A 55 -9.56 10.07 -28.32
C LYS A 55 -10.50 8.93 -27.94
N ALA A 56 -11.28 9.14 -26.89
CA ALA A 56 -12.37 8.22 -26.53
C ALA A 56 -13.62 9.01 -26.19
N ARG A 57 -14.78 8.47 -26.58
CA ARG A 57 -16.10 8.99 -26.26
C ARG A 57 -16.91 7.92 -25.51
N ILE A 58 -17.49 8.32 -24.38
CA ILE A 58 -18.32 7.46 -23.54
C ILE A 58 -19.69 8.10 -23.40
N VAL A 59 -20.75 7.35 -23.70
CA VAL A 59 -22.14 7.77 -23.45
C VAL A 59 -22.59 7.07 -22.16
N ILE A 60 -23.04 7.84 -21.18
CA ILE A 60 -23.58 7.33 -19.93
C ILE A 60 -25.02 6.88 -20.15
N ARG A 61 -25.27 5.56 -20.11
CA ARG A 61 -26.59 5.01 -20.42
C ARG A 61 -27.61 5.08 -19.28
N ARG A 62 -27.15 5.17 -18.04
CA ARG A 62 -27.99 5.26 -16.85
C ARG A 62 -27.36 6.17 -15.79
N LYS A 63 -28.18 6.79 -14.96
CA LYS A 63 -27.71 7.58 -13.84
C LYS A 63 -26.94 6.67 -12.85
N LEU A 64 -25.79 7.14 -12.38
CA LEU A 64 -24.94 6.46 -11.40
C LEU A 64 -24.89 7.31 -10.11
N PRO A 65 -25.88 7.18 -9.20
CA PRO A 65 -25.99 8.04 -8.02
C PRO A 65 -24.72 8.00 -7.17
N GLY A 66 -24.23 9.16 -6.74
CA GLY A 66 -23.05 9.30 -5.90
C GLY A 66 -21.72 8.90 -6.55
N ARG A 67 -21.73 8.58 -7.85
CA ARG A 67 -20.52 8.16 -8.56
C ARG A 67 -19.89 9.34 -9.30
N ARG A 68 -18.82 9.85 -8.75
CA ARG A 68 -18.03 10.95 -9.31
C ARG A 68 -17.34 10.54 -10.61
N LEU A 69 -17.24 11.48 -11.55
CA LEU A 69 -16.57 11.30 -12.86
C LEU A 69 -15.15 10.75 -12.73
N ASP A 70 -14.34 11.34 -11.83
CA ASP A 70 -12.96 10.90 -11.62
C ASP A 70 -12.83 9.45 -11.13
N LYS A 71 -13.77 8.98 -10.30
CA LYS A 71 -13.81 7.59 -9.83
C LYS A 71 -14.29 6.62 -10.91
N TYR A 72 -15.28 7.04 -11.68
CA TYR A 72 -15.82 6.25 -12.78
C TYR A 72 -14.76 6.01 -13.86
N LEU A 73 -14.11 7.09 -14.32
CA LEU A 73 -13.06 7.00 -15.33
C LEU A 73 -11.85 6.18 -14.83
N HIS A 74 -11.45 6.37 -13.56
CA HIS A 74 -10.39 5.55 -12.98
C HIS A 74 -10.76 4.06 -12.95
N GLY A 75 -11.98 3.70 -12.60
CA GLY A 75 -12.42 2.31 -12.67
C GLY A 75 -12.37 1.72 -14.09
N ARG A 76 -12.64 2.55 -15.12
CA ARG A 76 -12.69 2.13 -16.53
C ARG A 76 -11.31 2.06 -17.19
N TYR A 77 -10.43 3.01 -16.85
CA TYR A 77 -9.09 3.15 -17.44
C TYR A 77 -7.98 2.85 -16.44
N ARG A 78 -8.24 1.97 -15.47
CA ARG A 78 -7.34 1.67 -14.35
C ARG A 78 -5.97 1.15 -14.80
N THR A 79 -5.91 0.48 -15.95
CA THR A 79 -4.70 -0.05 -16.55
C THR A 79 -3.87 0.99 -17.31
N THR A 80 -4.49 2.11 -17.70
CA THR A 80 -3.85 3.12 -18.58
C THR A 80 -3.70 4.47 -17.92
N MET A 81 -4.51 4.80 -16.90
CA MET A 81 -4.49 6.11 -16.26
C MET A 81 -4.64 6.03 -14.74
N SER A 82 -3.75 6.70 -14.01
CA SER A 82 -3.92 6.92 -12.59
C SER A 82 -5.07 7.92 -12.33
N ARG A 83 -5.69 7.83 -11.14
CA ARG A 83 -6.74 8.78 -10.76
C ARG A 83 -6.25 10.24 -10.75
N THR A 84 -5.01 10.47 -10.36
CA THR A 84 -4.37 11.80 -10.36
C THR A 84 -4.24 12.34 -11.77
N MET A 85 -3.86 11.49 -12.74
CA MET A 85 -3.80 11.86 -14.14
C MET A 85 -5.19 12.24 -14.67
N ILE A 86 -6.21 11.43 -14.40
CA ILE A 86 -7.61 11.75 -14.79
C ILE A 86 -8.04 13.10 -14.23
N GLN A 87 -7.76 13.39 -12.95
CA GLN A 87 -8.08 14.66 -12.33
C GLN A 87 -7.35 15.84 -12.97
N ARG A 88 -6.09 15.64 -13.42
CA ARG A 88 -5.31 16.64 -14.18
C ARG A 88 -5.98 16.90 -15.52
N LEU A 89 -6.32 15.86 -16.29
CA LEU A 89 -6.96 15.98 -17.61
C LEU A 89 -8.32 16.68 -17.52
N ILE A 90 -9.14 16.37 -16.50
CA ILE A 90 -10.40 17.09 -16.26
C ILE A 90 -10.14 18.59 -16.01
N LYS A 91 -9.14 18.92 -15.19
CA LYS A 91 -8.79 20.31 -14.87
C LYS A 91 -8.23 21.07 -16.07
N GLN A 92 -7.51 20.39 -16.97
CA GLN A 92 -6.93 20.97 -18.19
C GLN A 92 -7.95 21.12 -19.32
N GLY A 93 -9.12 20.47 -19.20
CA GLY A 93 -10.15 20.49 -20.24
C GLY A 93 -10.01 19.38 -21.28
N ASP A 94 -9.05 18.47 -21.12
CA ASP A 94 -8.85 17.29 -21.99
C ASP A 94 -9.93 16.22 -21.76
N ILE A 95 -10.67 16.32 -20.66
CA ILE A 95 -11.88 15.54 -20.39
C ILE A 95 -13.03 16.50 -20.19
N THR A 96 -14.03 16.37 -21.05
CA THR A 96 -15.23 17.22 -21.04
C THR A 96 -16.49 16.37 -20.87
N VAL A 97 -17.59 16.99 -20.44
CA VAL A 97 -18.92 16.39 -20.41
C VAL A 97 -19.84 17.26 -21.26
N ASN A 98 -20.51 16.64 -22.24
CA ASN A 98 -21.37 17.32 -23.22
C ASN A 98 -20.64 18.50 -23.92
N GLY A 99 -19.35 18.30 -24.23
CA GLY A 99 -18.49 19.30 -24.87
C GLY A 99 -18.07 20.47 -23.97
N LYS A 100 -18.35 20.43 -22.66
CA LYS A 100 -18.03 21.52 -21.71
C LYS A 100 -17.02 21.07 -20.66
N PRO A 101 -16.11 21.95 -20.21
CA PRO A 101 -15.25 21.69 -19.05
C PRO A 101 -16.05 21.34 -17.80
N THR A 102 -15.53 20.44 -17.00
CA THR A 102 -16.24 19.88 -15.86
C THR A 102 -15.35 19.80 -14.60
N LYS A 103 -15.93 19.32 -13.50
CA LYS A 103 -15.22 19.12 -12.21
C LYS A 103 -14.97 17.64 -11.95
N ASN A 104 -13.89 17.32 -11.22
CA ASN A 104 -13.56 15.95 -10.80
C ASN A 104 -14.72 15.25 -10.06
N SER A 105 -15.53 16.04 -9.34
CA SER A 105 -16.65 15.57 -8.54
C SER A 105 -17.98 15.56 -9.30
N TYR A 106 -17.98 15.85 -10.60
CA TYR A 106 -19.20 15.82 -11.41
C TYR A 106 -19.90 14.46 -11.27
N GLU A 107 -21.20 14.49 -10.98
CA GLU A 107 -22.05 13.31 -10.92
C GLU A 107 -22.74 13.14 -12.26
N MET A 108 -22.51 11.99 -12.88
CA MET A 108 -22.96 11.73 -14.26
C MET A 108 -24.44 11.38 -14.28
N ASP A 109 -25.17 11.99 -15.22
CA ASP A 109 -26.54 11.67 -15.54
C ASP A 109 -26.64 10.77 -16.78
N ALA A 110 -27.80 10.10 -16.92
CA ALA A 110 -28.08 9.34 -18.14
C ALA A 110 -28.17 10.29 -19.35
N GLY A 111 -27.51 9.93 -20.43
CA GLY A 111 -27.39 10.73 -21.64
C GLY A 111 -26.13 11.59 -21.71
N ASP A 112 -25.38 11.74 -20.61
CA ASP A 112 -24.13 12.47 -20.66
C ASP A 112 -23.12 11.83 -21.63
N VAL A 113 -22.45 12.69 -22.38
CA VAL A 113 -21.37 12.33 -23.30
C VAL A 113 -20.07 12.81 -22.69
N VAL A 114 -19.20 11.86 -22.33
CA VAL A 114 -17.85 12.16 -21.81
C VAL A 114 -16.86 11.98 -22.94
N ASP A 115 -16.23 13.06 -23.35
CA ASP A 115 -15.13 13.08 -24.32
C ASP A 115 -13.79 13.12 -23.59
N LEU A 116 -12.86 12.26 -24.00
CA LEU A 116 -11.52 12.17 -23.46
C LEU A 116 -10.51 12.36 -24.59
N VAL A 117 -9.57 13.26 -24.37
CA VAL A 117 -8.36 13.38 -25.17
C VAL A 117 -7.21 12.85 -24.31
N PHE A 118 -6.57 11.80 -24.78
CA PHE A 118 -5.37 11.27 -24.10
C PHE A 118 -4.18 12.03 -24.67
N PRO A 119 -3.43 12.77 -23.82
CA PRO A 119 -2.17 13.32 -24.28
C PRO A 119 -1.27 12.16 -24.72
N PRO A 120 -0.36 12.39 -25.67
CA PRO A 120 0.71 11.44 -25.90
C PRO A 120 1.35 11.14 -24.54
N PRO A 121 1.78 9.90 -24.27
CA PRO A 121 2.53 9.61 -23.07
C PRO A 121 3.69 10.62 -23.05
N GLU A 122 3.71 11.51 -22.06
CA GLU A 122 4.91 12.32 -21.83
C GLU A 122 6.05 11.31 -21.70
N PRO A 123 7.11 11.42 -22.51
CA PRO A 123 8.25 10.57 -22.33
C PRO A 123 8.73 10.82 -20.90
N TYR A 124 8.38 9.90 -20.00
CA TYR A 124 8.92 9.92 -18.65
C TYR A 124 10.34 9.36 -18.77
N GLU A 125 11.24 10.20 -19.27
CA GLU A 125 12.64 9.86 -19.42
C GLU A 125 13.28 9.81 -18.03
N VAL A 126 13.22 8.63 -17.45
CA VAL A 126 14.13 8.31 -16.34
C VAL A 126 15.50 8.18 -16.98
N THR A 127 16.36 9.14 -16.77
CA THR A 127 17.74 9.09 -17.25
C THR A 127 18.42 7.83 -16.68
N PRO A 128 18.92 6.90 -17.51
CA PRO A 128 19.66 5.75 -17.03
C PRO A 128 20.92 6.19 -16.27
N GLU A 129 21.13 5.64 -15.09
CA GLU A 129 22.33 5.89 -14.28
C GLU A 129 22.90 4.55 -13.78
N ASP A 130 24.22 4.40 -13.82
CA ASP A 130 24.92 3.21 -13.31
C ASP A 130 24.87 3.19 -11.78
N ILE A 131 23.75 2.74 -11.26
CA ILE A 131 23.50 2.59 -9.83
C ILE A 131 23.50 1.10 -9.52
N PRO A 132 24.40 0.61 -8.63
CA PRO A 132 24.47 -0.81 -8.28
C PRO A 132 23.15 -1.31 -7.68
N LEU A 133 22.60 -2.35 -8.28
CA LEU A 133 21.40 -3.05 -7.81
C LEU A 133 21.81 -4.40 -7.20
N ASN A 134 21.53 -4.59 -5.92
CA ASN A 134 21.75 -5.88 -5.27
C ASN A 134 20.57 -6.81 -5.61
N ILE A 135 20.70 -7.57 -6.70
CA ILE A 135 19.67 -8.47 -7.22
C ILE A 135 19.62 -9.73 -6.36
N ILE A 136 18.43 -10.10 -5.86
CA ILE A 136 18.20 -11.32 -5.07
C ILE A 136 17.34 -12.35 -5.82
N TYR A 137 16.65 -11.93 -6.85
CA TYR A 137 15.87 -12.80 -7.74
C TYR A 137 15.64 -12.12 -9.07
N GLU A 138 15.71 -12.88 -10.16
CA GLU A 138 15.35 -12.41 -11.50
C GLU A 138 14.84 -13.56 -12.38
N ASP A 139 13.82 -13.25 -13.17
CA ASP A 139 13.39 -14.03 -14.32
C ASP A 139 12.94 -13.12 -15.47
N ASP A 140 12.26 -13.66 -16.48
CA ASP A 140 11.80 -12.88 -17.65
C ASP A 140 10.72 -11.84 -17.30
N PHE A 141 10.05 -11.99 -16.16
CA PHE A 141 8.85 -11.22 -15.80
C PHE A 141 9.04 -10.31 -14.60
N VAL A 142 9.89 -10.69 -13.66
CA VAL A 142 10.10 -9.95 -12.43
C VAL A 142 11.57 -9.89 -12.05
N LEU A 143 11.92 -8.81 -11.37
CA LEU A 143 13.22 -8.59 -10.74
C LEU A 143 12.98 -8.25 -9.26
N ALA A 144 13.73 -8.83 -8.36
CA ALA A 144 13.72 -8.41 -6.96
C ALA A 144 15.12 -8.01 -6.50
N ILE A 145 15.19 -6.90 -5.77
CA ILE A 145 16.44 -6.37 -5.24
C ILE A 145 16.40 -6.27 -3.72
N ASN A 146 17.56 -6.38 -3.08
CA ASN A 146 17.79 -5.95 -1.71
C ASN A 146 18.16 -4.47 -1.72
N LYS A 147 17.19 -3.60 -1.51
CA LYS A 147 17.40 -2.15 -1.57
C LYS A 147 18.32 -1.68 -0.45
N SER A 148 19.39 -0.98 -0.81
CA SER A 148 20.30 -0.31 0.12
C SER A 148 19.66 0.93 0.78
N PRO A 149 20.14 1.37 1.96
CA PRO A 149 19.69 2.62 2.57
C PRO A 149 20.16 3.84 1.75
N GLY A 150 19.57 5.01 2.00
CA GLY A 150 20.00 6.29 1.42
C GLY A 150 19.47 6.58 0.01
N ILE A 151 18.90 5.59 -0.69
CA ILE A 151 18.39 5.74 -2.04
C ILE A 151 16.85 5.76 -2.09
N ILE A 152 16.26 6.70 -2.81
CA ILE A 152 14.82 6.76 -3.06
C ILE A 152 14.45 5.91 -4.28
N ILE A 153 13.20 5.47 -4.32
CA ILE A 153 12.76 4.55 -5.38
C ILE A 153 12.46 5.29 -6.68
N HIS A 154 11.73 6.40 -6.60
CA HIS A 154 11.34 7.21 -7.76
C HIS A 154 11.85 8.65 -7.65
N PRO A 155 12.12 9.31 -8.78
CA PRO A 155 12.35 10.75 -8.80
C PRO A 155 11.20 11.49 -8.11
N ALA A 156 11.55 12.50 -7.34
CA ALA A 156 10.61 13.39 -6.67
C ALA A 156 10.83 14.83 -7.20
N ARG A 157 9.91 15.75 -6.90
CA ARG A 157 9.98 17.15 -7.41
C ARG A 157 11.33 17.83 -7.27
N ARG A 158 12.20 17.37 -6.37
CA ARG A 158 13.55 17.96 -6.10
C ARG A 158 14.70 16.99 -6.39
N THR A 159 14.43 15.76 -6.82
CA THR A 159 15.45 14.73 -7.07
C THR A 159 15.10 14.09 -8.40
N GLN A 160 15.84 14.43 -9.45
CA GLN A 160 15.60 13.91 -10.81
C GLN A 160 16.46 12.68 -11.13
N GLY A 161 17.55 12.45 -10.39
CA GLY A 161 18.47 11.35 -10.56
C GLY A 161 18.84 10.66 -9.24
N GLY A 162 19.74 9.67 -9.27
CA GLY A 162 20.20 8.95 -8.11
C GLY A 162 19.12 8.06 -7.45
N THR A 163 18.18 7.53 -8.24
CA THR A 163 17.06 6.73 -7.71
C THR A 163 17.14 5.28 -8.20
N ILE A 164 16.43 4.38 -7.52
CA ILE A 164 16.30 2.98 -7.99
C ILE A 164 15.75 2.94 -9.42
N ALA A 165 14.82 3.84 -9.77
CA ALA A 165 14.28 3.94 -11.13
C ALA A 165 15.38 4.23 -12.17
N ASN A 166 16.34 5.12 -11.87
CA ASN A 166 17.47 5.40 -12.75
C ASN A 166 18.39 4.19 -12.93
N GLY A 167 18.69 3.48 -11.83
CA GLY A 167 19.45 2.23 -11.87
C GLY A 167 18.75 1.11 -12.65
N LEU A 168 17.44 0.97 -12.47
CA LEU A 168 16.64 0.00 -13.22
C LEU A 168 16.61 0.33 -14.71
N ALA A 169 16.48 1.60 -15.09
CA ALA A 169 16.54 2.03 -16.49
C ALA A 169 17.91 1.71 -17.13
N PHE A 170 18.99 1.91 -16.39
CA PHE A 170 20.35 1.53 -16.86
C PHE A 170 20.48 0.02 -17.00
N TYR A 171 20.06 -0.72 -15.99
CA TYR A 171 20.11 -2.19 -16.00
C TYR A 171 19.30 -2.78 -17.15
N ALA A 172 18.11 -2.29 -17.41
CA ALA A 172 17.27 -2.75 -18.51
C ALA A 172 17.87 -2.43 -19.89
N ASN A 173 18.47 -1.24 -20.05
CA ASN A 173 19.18 -0.90 -21.30
C ASN A 173 20.36 -1.85 -21.59
N SER A 174 20.97 -2.42 -20.56
CA SER A 174 22.04 -3.41 -20.72
C SER A 174 21.53 -4.82 -21.03
N LEU A 175 20.29 -5.14 -20.67
CA LEU A 175 19.70 -6.48 -20.84
C LEU A 175 18.80 -6.60 -22.08
N SER A 176 18.09 -5.56 -22.43
CA SER A 176 17.08 -5.58 -23.49
C SER A 176 17.41 -4.55 -24.58
N ARG A 177 17.68 -5.05 -25.78
CA ARG A 177 17.68 -4.26 -27.02
C ARG A 177 16.29 -4.25 -27.68
N GLY A 178 15.22 -4.42 -26.93
CA GLY A 178 13.84 -4.45 -27.39
C GLY A 178 13.27 -3.04 -27.57
N GLU A 179 12.27 -2.93 -28.43
CA GLU A 179 11.69 -1.68 -28.94
C GLU A 179 10.89 -0.83 -27.94
N ASP A 180 10.74 -1.24 -26.66
CA ASP A 180 9.95 -0.48 -25.70
C ASP A 180 10.82 0.18 -24.62
N PRO A 181 10.73 1.53 -24.44
CA PRO A 181 11.47 2.19 -23.38
C PRO A 181 11.03 1.63 -22.03
N PHE A 182 11.98 1.01 -21.35
CA PHE A 182 11.77 0.36 -20.05
C PHE A 182 11.05 1.32 -19.08
N ARG A 183 9.81 1.03 -18.79
CA ARG A 183 9.12 1.63 -17.66
C ARG A 183 9.61 0.90 -16.42
N PRO A 184 10.28 1.57 -15.46
CA PRO A 184 10.65 0.91 -14.23
C PRO A 184 9.38 0.36 -13.56
N GLY A 185 9.13 -0.95 -13.70
CA GLY A 185 7.91 -1.66 -13.29
C GLY A 185 7.70 -1.69 -11.79
N ILE A 186 7.85 -0.53 -11.12
CA ILE A 186 7.80 -0.39 -9.68
C ILE A 186 6.34 -0.40 -9.21
N VAL A 187 5.97 -1.43 -8.48
CA VAL A 187 4.59 -1.69 -8.01
C VAL A 187 4.38 -1.33 -6.53
N HIS A 188 5.46 -1.19 -5.77
CA HIS A 188 5.42 -0.75 -4.37
C HIS A 188 6.65 0.09 -4.01
N ARG A 189 6.71 0.56 -2.78
CA ARG A 189 7.81 1.43 -2.35
C ARG A 189 8.27 1.12 -0.94
N LEU A 190 9.54 1.40 -0.69
CA LEU A 190 10.16 1.52 0.63
C LEU A 190 10.59 2.97 0.86
N ASP A 191 10.73 3.36 2.12
CA ASP A 191 11.26 4.69 2.46
C ASP A 191 12.75 4.77 2.10
N LYS A 192 13.28 6.00 1.96
CA LYS A 192 14.67 6.26 1.56
C LYS A 192 15.68 5.41 2.34
N ASN A 193 15.56 5.37 3.64
CA ASN A 193 16.50 4.68 4.54
C ASN A 193 16.02 3.30 5.02
N THR A 194 14.87 2.81 4.55
CA THR A 194 14.44 1.43 4.75
C THR A 194 15.13 0.54 3.75
N THR A 195 15.73 -0.55 4.22
CA THR A 195 16.42 -1.56 3.41
C THR A 195 15.53 -2.74 3.10
N GLY A 196 15.93 -3.63 2.20
CA GLY A 196 15.32 -4.95 1.99
C GLY A 196 14.58 -5.12 0.67
N VAL A 197 13.72 -6.12 0.62
CA VAL A 197 13.08 -6.61 -0.59
C VAL A 197 12.25 -5.55 -1.30
N LEU A 198 12.59 -5.28 -2.55
CA LEU A 198 11.80 -4.50 -3.49
C LEU A 198 11.60 -5.33 -4.76
N ILE A 199 10.34 -5.66 -5.10
CA ILE A 199 10.00 -6.36 -6.35
C ILE A 199 9.63 -5.37 -7.44
N VAL A 200 10.08 -5.66 -8.65
CA VAL A 200 9.89 -4.86 -9.85
C VAL A 200 9.38 -5.75 -10.97
N ALA A 201 8.43 -5.28 -11.75
CA ALA A 201 7.95 -5.97 -12.93
C ALA A 201 8.81 -5.62 -14.15
N LYS A 202 9.10 -6.62 -15.01
CA LYS A 202 9.84 -6.45 -16.27
C LYS A 202 8.91 -6.30 -17.48
N THR A 203 7.62 -6.69 -17.34
CA THR A 203 6.60 -6.60 -18.38
C THR A 203 5.34 -5.90 -17.88
N ASP A 204 4.56 -5.32 -18.80
CA ASP A 204 3.30 -4.62 -18.44
C ASP A 204 2.29 -5.57 -17.80
N GLU A 205 2.20 -6.83 -18.26
CA GLU A 205 1.33 -7.83 -17.65
C GLU A 205 1.74 -8.17 -16.23
N ALA A 206 3.04 -8.38 -16.00
CA ALA A 206 3.57 -8.62 -14.65
C ALA A 206 3.32 -7.41 -13.74
N HIS A 207 3.49 -6.18 -14.25
CA HIS A 207 3.23 -4.95 -13.52
C HIS A 207 1.77 -4.88 -13.06
N TRP A 208 0.83 -5.07 -13.99
CA TRP A 208 -0.59 -5.01 -13.67
C TRP A 208 -0.99 -6.06 -12.61
N ARG A 209 -0.54 -7.30 -12.78
CA ARG A 209 -0.88 -8.40 -11.86
C ARG A 209 -0.27 -8.23 -10.48
N LEU A 210 0.98 -7.75 -10.38
CA LEU A 210 1.60 -7.44 -9.10
C LEU A 210 0.92 -6.24 -8.43
N ALA A 211 0.66 -5.15 -9.17
CA ALA A 211 -0.03 -3.98 -8.63
C ALA A 211 -1.40 -4.34 -8.04
N LEU A 212 -2.13 -5.25 -8.71
CA LEU A 212 -3.41 -5.77 -8.21
C LEU A 212 -3.26 -6.50 -6.88
N GLN A 213 -2.22 -7.33 -6.70
CA GLN A 213 -1.96 -8.02 -5.44
C GLN A 213 -1.67 -7.04 -4.30
N PHE A 214 -0.87 -5.99 -4.54
CA PHE A 214 -0.63 -4.94 -3.55
C PHE A 214 -1.90 -4.14 -3.22
N GLU A 215 -2.74 -3.85 -4.21
CA GLU A 215 -4.01 -3.15 -4.02
C GLU A 215 -5.00 -4.00 -3.22
N GLN A 216 -5.13 -5.29 -3.56
CA GLN A 216 -6.01 -6.26 -2.89
C GLN A 216 -5.44 -6.74 -1.56
N ARG A 217 -4.18 -6.41 -1.25
CA ARG A 217 -3.48 -6.80 -0.01
C ARG A 217 -3.36 -8.31 0.16
N THR A 218 -3.14 -9.02 -0.94
CA THR A 218 -2.89 -10.46 -0.93
C THR A 218 -1.41 -10.80 -0.74
N THR A 219 -0.54 -9.79 -0.76
CA THR A 219 0.89 -9.94 -0.50
C THR A 219 1.18 -10.08 0.99
N GLU A 220 2.07 -11.02 1.37
CA GLU A 220 2.58 -11.12 2.74
C GLU A 220 3.89 -10.35 2.87
N LYS A 221 3.98 -9.46 3.85
CA LYS A 221 5.16 -8.63 4.09
C LYS A 221 5.63 -8.82 5.52
N THR A 222 6.90 -9.14 5.69
CA THR A 222 7.54 -9.22 6.99
C THR A 222 8.71 -8.24 7.04
N TYR A 223 8.69 -7.36 8.02
CA TYR A 223 9.78 -6.43 8.31
C TYR A 223 10.45 -6.82 9.61
N MET A 224 11.76 -6.57 9.69
CA MET A 224 12.52 -6.58 10.94
C MET A 224 12.75 -5.14 11.38
N ALA A 225 12.61 -4.86 12.66
CA ALA A 225 12.89 -3.55 13.23
C ALA A 225 13.58 -3.69 14.60
N VAL A 226 14.53 -2.80 14.90
CA VAL A 226 15.02 -2.59 16.27
C VAL A 226 14.33 -1.33 16.79
N VAL A 227 13.70 -1.43 17.95
CA VAL A 227 12.93 -0.36 18.58
C VAL A 227 13.50 0.00 19.96
N HIS A 228 13.24 1.23 20.39
CA HIS A 228 13.52 1.66 21.76
C HIS A 228 12.49 1.07 22.73
N GLY A 229 12.97 0.68 23.90
CA GLY A 229 12.16 0.04 24.93
C GLY A 229 11.76 -1.40 24.54
N SER A 230 10.89 -1.98 25.33
CA SER A 230 10.39 -3.35 25.14
C SER A 230 8.88 -3.33 25.27
N PRO A 231 8.11 -3.65 24.20
CA PRO A 231 6.66 -3.78 24.31
C PRO A 231 6.27 -4.78 25.40
N GLU A 232 5.19 -4.49 26.11
CA GLU A 232 4.70 -5.34 27.18
C GLU A 232 4.25 -6.73 26.64
N PHE A 233 3.52 -6.73 25.54
CA PHE A 233 3.02 -7.95 24.91
C PHE A 233 4.02 -8.49 23.89
N ASP A 234 4.15 -9.81 23.82
CA ASP A 234 4.99 -10.47 22.81
C ASP A 234 4.44 -10.31 21.39
N GLU A 235 3.13 -10.15 21.26
CA GLU A 235 2.42 -10.03 20.00
C GLU A 235 1.16 -9.20 20.18
N ASP A 236 0.89 -8.26 19.25
CA ASP A 236 -0.32 -7.45 19.26
C ASP A 236 -0.60 -6.85 17.89
N VAL A 237 -1.76 -6.21 17.74
CA VAL A 237 -2.23 -5.56 16.51
C VAL A 237 -2.47 -4.07 16.75
N ILE A 238 -1.76 -3.24 15.99
CA ILE A 238 -1.94 -1.78 16.02
C ILE A 238 -2.90 -1.38 14.91
N GLU A 239 -4.08 -0.93 15.30
CA GLU A 239 -5.12 -0.44 14.39
C GLU A 239 -5.36 1.05 14.60
N ILE A 240 -4.58 1.88 13.91
CA ILE A 240 -4.75 3.33 13.99
C ILE A 240 -4.60 3.97 12.62
N ALA A 241 -5.51 4.89 12.30
CA ALA A 241 -5.47 5.59 11.02
C ALA A 241 -4.27 6.53 10.93
N ILE A 242 -3.72 6.67 9.72
CA ILE A 242 -2.57 7.54 9.42
C ILE A 242 -3.02 8.65 8.48
N GLY A 243 -2.74 9.89 8.84
CA GLY A 243 -3.02 11.08 8.06
C GLY A 243 -1.82 11.99 7.93
N GLN A 244 -1.92 12.95 7.02
CA GLN A 244 -0.89 13.98 6.85
C GLN A 244 -0.89 14.91 8.07
N HIS A 245 0.28 15.32 8.51
CA HIS A 245 0.42 16.31 9.58
C HIS A 245 -0.22 17.64 9.15
N PRO A 246 -1.01 18.29 10.01
CA PRO A 246 -1.82 19.45 9.60
C PRO A 246 -0.99 20.67 9.19
N THR A 247 0.23 20.83 9.72
CA THR A 247 1.07 22.01 9.51
C THR A 247 2.46 21.71 8.95
N VAL A 248 2.94 20.47 9.07
CA VAL A 248 4.28 20.07 8.59
C VAL A 248 4.12 19.28 7.30
N HIS A 249 4.53 19.86 6.19
CA HIS A 249 4.54 19.16 4.90
C HIS A 249 5.43 17.92 4.96
N ASP A 250 5.03 16.87 4.22
CA ASP A 250 5.73 15.59 4.12
C ASP A 250 5.82 14.76 5.42
N ARG A 251 5.19 15.21 6.51
CA ARG A 251 5.05 14.46 7.76
C ARG A 251 3.67 13.81 7.86
N TYR A 252 3.65 12.57 8.32
CA TYR A 252 2.42 11.81 8.59
C TYR A 252 2.35 11.50 10.09
N ILE A 253 1.13 11.36 10.62
CA ILE A 253 0.90 11.08 12.03
C ILE A 253 -0.22 10.06 12.20
N ALA A 254 -0.21 9.38 13.34
CA ALA A 254 -1.36 8.61 13.81
C ALA A 254 -2.54 9.55 14.02
N THR A 255 -3.70 9.22 13.46
CA THR A 255 -4.91 10.03 13.53
C THR A 255 -6.03 9.21 14.16
N GLY A 256 -6.89 9.83 14.90
CA GLY A 256 -7.99 9.14 15.60
C GLY A 256 -8.39 9.90 16.85
N PHE A 257 -7.55 10.85 17.29
CA PHE A 257 -7.84 11.76 18.38
C PHE A 257 -8.22 13.13 17.82
N ALA A 258 -9.18 13.80 18.48
CA ALA A 258 -9.50 15.17 18.19
C ALA A 258 -8.37 16.06 18.76
N GLU A 259 -7.56 16.66 17.89
CA GLU A 259 -6.58 17.65 18.32
C GLU A 259 -7.24 19.02 18.55
N ARG A 260 -6.83 19.70 19.61
CA ARG A 260 -7.27 21.06 19.93
C ARG A 260 -6.42 22.06 19.13
N MET A 261 -6.97 22.53 18.02
CA MET A 261 -6.34 23.57 17.21
C MET A 261 -7.16 24.86 17.28
N GLY A 262 -6.57 25.94 17.83
CA GLY A 262 -7.20 27.25 17.88
C GLY A 262 -8.53 27.27 18.66
N GLY A 263 -8.66 26.48 19.72
CA GLY A 263 -9.87 26.41 20.55
C GLY A 263 -11.01 25.54 20.03
N ARG A 264 -10.86 24.93 18.87
CA ARG A 264 -11.84 23.97 18.30
C ARG A 264 -11.21 22.58 18.14
N PHE A 265 -11.99 21.54 18.43
CA PHE A 265 -11.57 20.16 18.14
C PHE A 265 -11.73 19.88 16.65
N LYS A 266 -10.63 19.58 15.96
CA LYS A 266 -10.66 19.13 14.58
C LYS A 266 -10.26 17.65 14.55
N ARG A 267 -11.17 16.79 14.09
CA ARG A 267 -10.85 15.40 13.85
C ARG A 267 -9.92 15.33 12.64
N LEU A 268 -8.69 14.87 12.85
CA LEU A 268 -7.77 14.59 11.75
C LEU A 268 -8.24 13.33 11.03
N LEU A 269 -8.58 13.48 9.74
CA LEU A 269 -9.01 12.36 8.90
C LEU A 269 -7.79 11.65 8.36
N GLY A 270 -7.56 10.43 8.85
CA GLY A 270 -6.54 9.52 8.33
C GLY A 270 -7.15 8.38 7.51
N LYS A 271 -6.29 7.63 6.84
CA LYS A 271 -6.64 6.37 6.17
C LYS A 271 -6.39 5.21 7.14
N PRO A 272 -7.32 4.24 7.26
CA PRO A 272 -7.12 3.06 8.11
C PRO A 272 -5.78 2.38 7.82
N ALA A 273 -5.06 2.04 8.89
CA ALA A 273 -3.80 1.33 8.82
C ALA A 273 -3.76 0.25 9.91
N VAL A 274 -3.24 -0.92 9.56
CA VAL A 274 -3.17 -2.09 10.43
C VAL A 274 -1.79 -2.71 10.33
N THR A 275 -1.16 -2.93 11.48
CA THR A 275 0.14 -3.61 11.61
C THR A 275 0.06 -4.60 12.77
N ARG A 276 0.28 -5.89 12.50
CA ARG A 276 0.58 -6.86 13.56
C ARG A 276 2.07 -6.83 13.84
N TYR A 277 2.47 -6.94 15.10
CA TYR A 277 3.86 -7.11 15.47
C TYR A 277 4.06 -8.37 16.31
N LYS A 278 5.31 -8.83 16.35
CA LYS A 278 5.80 -9.87 17.25
C LYS A 278 7.18 -9.49 17.76
N VAL A 279 7.40 -9.57 19.06
CA VAL A 279 8.73 -9.44 19.67
C VAL A 279 9.52 -10.70 19.37
N VAL A 280 10.73 -10.54 18.85
CA VAL A 280 11.66 -11.64 18.56
C VAL A 280 12.61 -11.83 19.72
N GLU A 281 13.22 -10.73 20.17
CA GLU A 281 14.18 -10.71 21.27
C GLU A 281 14.01 -9.41 22.06
N ARG A 282 14.19 -9.48 23.38
CA ARG A 282 14.16 -8.33 24.29
C ARG A 282 15.57 -8.10 24.86
N TYR A 283 15.96 -6.83 24.94
CA TYR A 283 17.24 -6.41 25.47
C TYR A 283 17.06 -5.28 26.50
N GLY A 284 18.10 -4.92 27.22
CA GLY A 284 18.07 -3.77 28.12
C GLY A 284 17.75 -2.46 27.36
N GLY A 285 16.50 -1.99 27.39
CA GLY A 285 16.06 -0.75 26.72
C GLY A 285 15.81 -0.82 25.22
N PHE A 286 15.86 -2.01 24.60
CA PHE A 286 15.61 -2.24 23.19
C PHE A 286 14.86 -3.56 22.94
N ALA A 287 14.26 -3.70 21.76
CA ALA A 287 13.70 -4.97 21.30
C ALA A 287 13.88 -5.15 19.79
N LEU A 288 14.11 -6.40 19.37
CA LEU A 288 14.03 -6.82 17.98
C LEU A 288 12.61 -7.30 17.68
N MET A 289 12.02 -6.74 16.64
CA MET A 289 10.62 -6.94 16.28
C MET A 289 10.46 -7.54 14.89
N ARG A 290 9.46 -8.38 14.69
CA ARG A 290 8.86 -8.65 13.39
C ARG A 290 7.57 -7.85 13.23
N LEU A 291 7.43 -7.15 12.11
CA LEU A 291 6.28 -6.31 11.81
C LEU A 291 5.59 -6.81 10.54
N PHE A 292 4.27 -6.96 10.60
CA PHE A 292 3.46 -7.52 9.52
C PHE A 292 2.38 -6.51 9.09
N PRO A 293 2.69 -5.56 8.18
CA PRO A 293 1.72 -4.56 7.74
C PRO A 293 0.66 -5.17 6.81
N LYS A 294 -0.61 -5.12 7.20
CA LYS A 294 -1.75 -5.45 6.31
C LYS A 294 -2.08 -4.32 5.34
N THR A 295 -1.68 -3.12 5.64
CA THR A 295 -1.82 -1.91 4.81
C THR A 295 -0.45 -1.34 4.48
N GLY A 296 -0.36 -0.43 3.48
CA GLY A 296 0.90 0.20 3.07
C GLY A 296 0.77 1.73 3.06
N ARG A 297 0.60 2.37 4.23
CA ARG A 297 0.56 3.83 4.32
C ARG A 297 1.99 4.38 4.44
N THR A 298 2.18 5.61 3.98
CA THR A 298 3.46 6.30 4.11
C THR A 298 3.94 6.28 5.56
N HIS A 299 5.16 5.83 5.81
CA HIS A 299 5.81 5.71 7.11
C HIS A 299 5.03 4.86 8.14
N GLN A 300 4.13 3.97 7.70
CA GLN A 300 3.19 3.27 8.58
C GLN A 300 3.86 2.58 9.77
N LEU A 301 4.86 1.73 9.53
CA LEU A 301 5.52 0.97 10.59
C LEU A 301 6.20 1.89 11.60
N ARG A 302 6.84 2.93 11.12
CA ARG A 302 7.55 3.94 11.92
C ARG A 302 6.58 4.71 12.82
N ILE A 303 5.43 5.11 12.27
CA ILE A 303 4.36 5.82 13.00
C ILE A 303 3.72 4.88 14.03
N HIS A 304 3.40 3.64 13.64
CA HIS A 304 2.76 2.70 14.54
C HIS A 304 3.65 2.34 15.74
N MET A 305 4.93 2.07 15.50
CA MET A 305 5.88 1.78 16.59
C MET A 305 6.08 2.98 17.51
N SER A 306 6.19 4.19 16.95
CA SER A 306 6.24 5.43 17.73
C SER A 306 4.96 5.65 18.55
N HIS A 307 3.79 5.35 17.97
CA HIS A 307 2.50 5.53 18.62
C HIS A 307 2.32 4.68 19.88
N ILE A 308 2.83 3.44 19.87
CA ILE A 308 2.79 2.56 21.04
C ILE A 308 3.96 2.79 22.02
N GLY A 309 4.74 3.87 21.82
CA GLY A 309 5.84 4.24 22.72
C GLY A 309 7.18 3.55 22.44
N HIS A 310 7.29 2.80 21.34
CA HIS A 310 8.48 2.05 20.97
C HIS A 310 9.01 2.48 19.58
N PRO A 311 9.51 3.73 19.43
CA PRO A 311 9.97 4.23 18.14
C PRO A 311 11.14 3.41 17.61
N VAL A 312 11.22 3.31 16.27
CA VAL A 312 12.32 2.61 15.59
C VAL A 312 13.64 3.32 15.86
N VAL A 313 14.68 2.58 16.26
CA VAL A 313 16.03 3.11 16.48
C VAL A 313 16.52 3.85 15.25
N GLY A 314 17.14 5.02 15.44
CA GLY A 314 17.70 5.83 14.36
C GLY A 314 16.66 6.57 13.51
N ASP A 315 15.40 6.65 13.95
CA ASP A 315 14.32 7.36 13.25
C ASP A 315 13.99 8.71 13.91
N PRO A 316 14.68 9.80 13.52
CA PRO A 316 14.49 11.10 14.16
C PRO A 316 13.12 11.73 13.86
N PHE A 317 12.43 11.28 12.80
CA PHE A 317 11.12 11.82 12.42
C PHE A 317 10.03 11.40 13.40
N TYR A 318 10.18 10.22 14.03
CA TYR A 318 9.15 9.62 14.87
C TYR A 318 9.63 9.29 16.28
N GLY A 319 10.63 10.03 16.77
CA GLY A 319 11.09 9.91 18.16
C GLY A 319 12.16 8.84 18.41
N GLY A 320 12.59 8.14 17.36
CA GLY A 320 13.73 7.24 17.44
C GLY A 320 15.04 8.04 17.40
N ARG A 321 15.77 8.08 18.53
CA ARG A 321 17.06 8.74 18.57
C ARG A 321 18.11 7.94 17.81
N HIS A 322 19.16 8.62 17.36
CA HIS A 322 20.39 7.99 16.93
C HIS A 322 21.06 7.31 18.13
N VAL A 323 21.71 6.19 17.91
CA VAL A 323 22.29 5.37 18.96
C VAL A 323 23.77 5.16 18.68
N SER A 324 24.59 5.37 19.70
CA SER A 324 26.02 5.08 19.70
C SER A 324 26.31 3.67 20.22
N ILE A 325 27.53 3.20 20.08
CA ILE A 325 27.97 1.92 20.70
C ILE A 325 27.83 2.00 22.22
N ARG A 326 28.22 3.14 22.81
CA ARG A 326 28.11 3.35 24.28
C ARG A 326 26.65 3.32 24.77
N ASP A 327 25.70 3.85 23.99
CA ASP A 327 24.28 3.77 24.35
C ASP A 327 23.78 2.32 24.44
N VAL A 328 24.37 1.42 23.66
CA VAL A 328 24.04 -0.01 23.64
C VAL A 328 24.75 -0.76 24.75
N THR A 329 26.06 -0.55 24.92
CA THR A 329 26.89 -1.36 25.79
C THR A 329 26.93 -0.85 27.26
N GLY A 330 26.63 0.46 27.44
CA GLY A 330 26.78 1.13 28.74
C GLY A 330 28.22 1.22 29.24
N ARG A 331 29.23 0.84 28.44
CA ARG A 331 30.64 0.75 28.90
C ARG A 331 31.32 2.12 28.79
N PRO A 332 31.92 2.62 29.86
CA PRO A 332 32.78 3.79 29.81
C PRO A 332 33.95 3.55 28.83
N GLY A 333 34.16 4.46 27.89
CA GLY A 333 35.26 4.37 26.92
C GLY A 333 34.81 3.87 25.53
N ASP A 334 33.61 3.30 25.38
CA ASP A 334 33.07 2.99 24.06
C ASP A 334 32.69 4.28 23.31
N PRO A 335 32.71 4.26 21.96
CA PRO A 335 32.39 5.42 21.14
C PRO A 335 31.00 6.02 21.44
N GLU A 336 30.95 7.34 21.58
CA GLU A 336 29.73 8.13 21.83
C GLU A 336 29.10 8.70 20.53
N GLU A 337 29.89 8.71 19.43
CA GLU A 337 29.36 9.16 18.17
C GLU A 337 28.20 8.26 17.68
N PRO A 338 27.14 8.84 17.11
CA PRO A 338 26.02 8.08 16.57
C PRO A 338 26.46 7.09 15.49
N ARG A 339 26.39 5.80 15.79
CA ARG A 339 26.70 4.71 14.85
C ARG A 339 25.45 4.30 14.08
N PHE A 340 24.32 4.21 14.75
CA PHE A 340 23.04 3.77 14.21
C PHE A 340 22.13 4.99 13.99
N ASN A 341 22.28 5.61 12.83
CA ASN A 341 21.73 6.95 12.52
C ASN A 341 20.66 6.97 11.42
N ARG A 342 20.20 5.79 10.97
CA ARG A 342 19.02 5.62 10.09
C ARG A 342 17.98 4.77 10.80
N GLN A 343 16.71 4.83 10.33
CA GLN A 343 15.72 3.90 10.89
C GLN A 343 16.18 2.44 10.72
N MET A 344 16.36 1.72 11.83
CA MET A 344 16.67 0.29 11.87
C MET A 344 15.42 -0.51 11.49
N LEU A 345 15.03 -0.38 10.25
CA LEU A 345 13.86 -1.01 9.62
C LEU A 345 14.28 -1.66 8.32
N HIS A 346 13.91 -2.92 8.15
CA HIS A 346 14.32 -3.77 7.03
C HIS A 346 13.14 -4.60 6.52
N ALA A 347 12.83 -4.51 5.23
CA ALA A 347 11.85 -5.35 4.55
C ALA A 347 12.46 -6.74 4.31
N TYR A 348 12.38 -7.57 5.34
CA TYR A 348 13.06 -8.87 5.40
C TYR A 348 12.52 -9.85 4.37
N ARG A 349 11.17 -9.99 4.29
CA ARG A 349 10.53 -11.00 3.47
C ARG A 349 9.29 -10.45 2.78
N LEU A 350 9.14 -10.81 1.51
CA LEU A 350 7.95 -10.52 0.69
C LEU A 350 7.48 -11.80 0.02
N VAL A 351 6.20 -12.13 0.18
CA VAL A 351 5.56 -13.23 -0.55
C VAL A 351 4.49 -12.69 -1.47
N VAL A 352 4.56 -13.08 -2.73
CA VAL A 352 3.58 -12.76 -3.76
C VAL A 352 3.21 -14.03 -4.54
N THR A 353 2.11 -13.99 -5.24
CA THR A 353 1.86 -14.93 -6.33
C THR A 353 2.63 -14.46 -7.55
N HIS A 354 3.48 -15.30 -8.11
CA HIS A 354 4.22 -14.95 -9.33
C HIS A 354 3.24 -14.52 -10.44
N PRO A 355 3.43 -13.33 -11.04
CA PRO A 355 2.38 -12.73 -11.87
C PRO A 355 2.01 -13.58 -13.09
N ILE A 356 2.94 -14.31 -13.67
CA ILE A 356 2.71 -15.12 -14.89
C ILE A 356 2.57 -16.59 -14.55
N ARG A 357 3.49 -17.16 -13.78
CA ARG A 357 3.51 -18.60 -13.45
C ARG A 357 2.42 -19.02 -12.45
N GLN A 358 1.79 -18.03 -11.76
CA GLN A 358 0.75 -18.24 -10.73
C GLN A 358 1.19 -19.15 -9.57
N THR A 359 2.49 -19.27 -9.35
CA THR A 359 3.10 -20.01 -8.23
C THR A 359 3.44 -19.07 -7.09
N ARG A 360 3.54 -19.57 -5.87
CA ARG A 360 4.02 -18.80 -4.71
C ARG A 360 5.49 -18.44 -4.92
N LEU A 361 5.78 -17.15 -4.90
CA LEU A 361 7.13 -16.59 -4.94
C LEU A 361 7.45 -15.97 -3.60
N GLU A 362 8.48 -16.50 -2.96
CA GLU A 362 8.96 -16.04 -1.66
C GLU A 362 10.34 -15.41 -1.84
N LEU A 363 10.49 -14.17 -1.41
CA LEU A 363 11.68 -13.36 -1.58
C LEU A 363 12.17 -12.92 -0.20
N GLU A 364 13.44 -13.17 0.10
CA GLU A 364 14.07 -12.76 1.34
C GLU A 364 15.33 -11.94 1.06
N ALA A 365 15.55 -10.91 1.85
CA ALA A 365 16.77 -10.12 1.84
C ALA A 365 17.52 -10.34 3.15
N PRO A 366 18.83 -10.56 3.14
CA PRO A 366 19.62 -10.68 4.35
C PRO A 366 19.58 -9.37 5.16
N MET A 367 19.62 -9.49 6.49
CA MET A 367 19.71 -8.33 7.38
C MET A 367 20.93 -7.50 6.99
N PRO A 368 20.82 -6.17 6.85
CA PRO A 368 21.95 -5.31 6.50
C PRO A 368 22.96 -5.24 7.65
N ASP A 369 24.23 -5.05 7.31
CA ASP A 369 25.37 -5.15 8.24
C ASP A 369 25.23 -4.25 9.47
N ASP A 370 24.77 -3.01 9.31
CA ASP A 370 24.56 -2.07 10.41
C ASP A 370 23.47 -2.53 11.39
N MET A 371 22.42 -3.16 10.89
CA MET A 371 21.37 -3.71 11.74
C MET A 371 21.81 -5.02 12.40
N ALA A 372 22.57 -5.84 11.70
CA ALA A 372 23.16 -7.07 12.24
C ALA A 372 24.18 -6.74 13.36
N GLU A 373 25.03 -5.73 13.13
CA GLU A 373 25.98 -5.22 14.14
C GLU A 373 25.24 -4.76 15.41
N LEU A 374 24.17 -3.96 15.24
CA LEU A 374 23.37 -3.50 16.37
C LEU A 374 22.77 -4.68 17.17
N VAL A 375 22.17 -5.63 16.48
CA VAL A 375 21.56 -6.80 17.13
C VAL A 375 22.60 -7.63 17.86
N GLU A 376 23.78 -7.81 17.28
CA GLU A 376 24.89 -8.54 17.93
C GLU A 376 25.40 -7.82 19.17
N LEU A 377 25.56 -6.49 19.13
CA LEU A 377 25.94 -5.68 20.28
C LEU A 377 24.90 -5.79 21.40
N LEU A 378 23.61 -5.70 21.07
CA LEU A 378 22.51 -5.84 22.02
C LEU A 378 22.52 -7.21 22.71
N ARG A 379 22.77 -8.30 21.97
CA ARG A 379 22.88 -9.65 22.51
C ARG A 379 24.05 -9.82 23.47
N LYS A 380 25.17 -9.11 23.22
CA LYS A 380 26.37 -9.18 24.08
C LYS A 380 26.27 -8.28 25.33
N SER A 381 25.33 -7.34 25.32
CA SER A 381 25.20 -6.34 26.41
C SER A 381 23.99 -6.59 27.30
N GLY A 382 23.06 -7.43 26.92
CA GLY A 382 21.89 -7.87 27.72
C GLY A 382 22.11 -9.25 28.26
#